data_c1af5796e709b98bc78f5f17c2c4a4a8
#
_entry.id   c1af5796e709b98bc78f5f17c2c4a4a8
#
_cell.length_a   1.000
_cell.length_b   1.000
_cell.length_c   1.000
_cell.angle_alpha   90.00
_cell.angle_beta   90.00
_cell.angle_gamma   90.00
#
_symmetry.space_group_name_H-M   'P 1'
#
loop_
_entity.id
_entity.type
_entity.pdbx_description
1 polymer ?
#
loop_
_entity_poly.entity_id
_entity_poly.type
_entity_poly.pdbx_seq_one_letter_code
_entity_poly.pdbx_strand_id
1 'polypeptide(L)'
;MSDHHHKVFNSNDYIPKRFGLNYSPPQIVIEYLAPSTGKLYHHKMRLHKFKKEKNNAEIIKELYERHQVYLDKKKVSSEQLIRLIEKLKQNFPH
;
A
#
# COMPACT_ATOMS: atom_id res chain seq x y z
N MET A 1 -25.53 -4.65 -12.14
CA MET A 1 -25.09 -4.51 -12.32
C MET A 1 -24.59 -4.29 -12.10
N SER A 2 -24.38 -4.17 -11.88
CA SER A 2 -23.79 -3.82 -11.77
C SER A 2 -23.09 -3.57 -11.65
N ASP A 3 -22.91 -3.49 -11.63
CA ASP A 3 -22.19 -3.27 -11.62
C ASP A 3 -21.65 -2.89 -11.37
N HIS A 4 -21.70 -2.69 -11.12
CA HIS A 4 -21.14 -2.35 -10.93
C HIS A 4 -20.39 -2.23 -10.35
N HIS A 5 -20.44 -2.33 -9.85
CA HIS A 5 -19.74 -2.37 -9.42
C HIS A 5 -18.67 -2.57 -9.34
N HIS A 6 -18.77 -3.04 -9.54
CA HIS A 6 -17.57 -3.06 -9.47
C HIS A 6 -16.98 -2.27 -10.29
N LYS A 7 -17.23 -1.52 -10.09
CA LYS A 7 -16.69 -0.65 -10.74
C LYS A 7 -15.26 -0.67 -10.71
N VAL A 8 -14.65 -0.61 -11.74
CA VAL A 8 -13.21 -0.61 -11.81
C VAL A 8 -12.69 0.61 -11.08
N PHE A 9 -11.85 0.37 -10.09
CA PHE A 9 -11.19 1.44 -9.40
C PHE A 9 -10.04 1.95 -10.25
N ASN A 10 -10.03 3.24 -10.53
CA ASN A 10 -9.00 3.86 -11.34
C ASN A 10 -8.03 4.59 -10.43
N SER A 11 -6.73 4.36 -10.59
CA SER A 11 -5.75 4.99 -9.73
C SER A 11 -5.79 6.52 -9.82
N ASN A 12 -6.32 7.07 -10.91
CA ASN A 12 -6.48 8.50 -11.04
C ASN A 12 -7.60 9.05 -10.18
N ASP A 13 -8.46 8.17 -9.70
CA ASP A 13 -9.63 8.57 -8.92
C ASP A 13 -9.39 8.49 -7.42
N TYR A 14 -8.17 8.24 -6.98
CA TYR A 14 -7.93 8.17 -5.56
C TYR A 14 -6.85 9.14 -5.14
N ILE A 15 -6.95 9.58 -3.89
CA ILE A 15 -5.99 10.49 -3.31
C ILE A 15 -5.43 9.85 -2.05
N PRO A 16 -4.15 9.48 -2.01
CA PRO A 16 -3.58 8.91 -0.79
C PRO A 16 -3.58 9.95 0.31
N LYS A 17 -4.04 9.55 1.49
CA LYS A 17 -4.12 10.46 2.62
C LYS A 17 -3.08 10.15 3.67
N ARG A 18 -2.90 8.88 4.02
CA ARG A 18 -1.88 8.50 4.99
C ARG A 18 -1.68 7.00 4.97
N PHE A 19 -0.62 6.58 5.65
CA PHE A 19 -0.26 5.18 5.76
C PHE A 19 -0.27 4.73 7.19
N GLY A 20 -0.63 3.46 7.39
CA GLY A 20 -0.51 2.80 8.66
C GLY A 20 0.30 1.54 8.51
N LEU A 21 0.70 0.99 9.64
CA LEU A 21 1.49 -0.24 9.67
C LEU A 21 0.84 -1.23 10.61
N ASN A 22 0.78 -2.49 10.18
CA ASN A 22 0.49 -3.61 11.07
C ASN A 22 1.74 -4.46 11.14
N TYR A 23 2.07 -4.91 12.34
CA TYR A 23 3.31 -5.65 12.54
C TYR A 23 3.13 -7.17 12.54
N SER A 24 1.92 -7.64 12.80
CA SER A 24 1.67 -9.07 12.88
C SER A 24 0.27 -9.37 12.37
N PRO A 25 0.12 -9.82 11.12
CA PRO A 25 1.15 -9.99 10.10
C PRO A 25 1.63 -8.65 9.55
N PRO A 26 2.83 -8.59 8.99
CA PRO A 26 3.35 -7.32 8.49
C PRO A 26 2.56 -6.83 7.28
N GLN A 27 2.04 -5.63 7.39
CA GLN A 27 1.22 -5.03 6.35
C GLN A 27 1.44 -3.52 6.33
N ILE A 28 1.37 -2.95 5.14
CA ILE A 28 1.27 -1.51 4.97
C ILE A 28 -0.17 -1.23 4.57
N VAL A 29 -0.81 -0.31 5.30
CA VAL A 29 -2.20 0.05 5.02
C VAL A 29 -2.21 1.46 4.45
N ILE A 30 -2.81 1.62 3.28
CA ILE A 30 -2.98 2.95 2.69
C ILE A 30 -4.42 3.40 2.91
N GLU A 31 -4.55 4.60 3.46
CA GLU A 31 -5.85 5.26 3.55
C GLU A 31 -5.95 6.23 2.38
N TYR A 32 -7.03 6.15 1.64
CA TYR A 32 -7.19 7.00 0.47
C TYR A 32 -8.60 7.55 0.39
N LEU A 33 -8.71 8.71 -0.23
CA LEU A 33 -9.98 9.34 -0.52
C LEU A 33 -10.38 9.01 -1.94
N ALA A 34 -11.61 8.58 -2.13
CA ALA A 34 -12.17 8.38 -3.46
C ALA A 34 -13.05 9.60 -3.77
N PRO A 35 -12.58 10.52 -4.64
CA PRO A 35 -13.33 11.74 -4.89
C PRO A 35 -14.73 11.50 -5.43
N SER A 36 -14.92 10.45 -6.18
CA SER A 36 -16.23 10.17 -6.77
C SER A 36 -17.30 9.90 -5.72
N THR A 37 -16.90 9.40 -4.55
CA THR A 37 -17.83 9.11 -3.46
C THR A 37 -17.66 10.04 -2.27
N GLY A 38 -16.51 10.74 -2.19
CA GLY A 38 -16.18 11.56 -1.05
C GLY A 38 -15.86 10.79 0.20
N LYS A 39 -15.61 9.49 0.09
CA LYS A 39 -15.37 8.62 1.23
C LYS A 39 -13.93 8.21 1.34
N LEU A 40 -13.53 7.86 2.56
CA LEU A 40 -12.21 7.33 2.84
C LEU A 40 -12.28 5.81 2.89
N TYR A 41 -11.27 5.19 2.31
CA TYR A 41 -11.16 3.74 2.27
C TYR A 41 -9.77 3.32 2.71
N HIS A 42 -9.64 2.05 3.08
CA HIS A 42 -8.37 1.47 3.44
C HIS A 42 -8.06 0.29 2.54
N HIS A 43 -6.81 0.18 2.12
CA HIS A 43 -6.35 -0.97 1.37
C HIS A 43 -5.13 -1.54 2.08
N LYS A 44 -5.21 -2.81 2.43
CA LYS A 44 -4.12 -3.48 3.15
C LYS A 44 -3.21 -4.17 2.17
N MET A 45 -1.92 -3.90 2.31
CA MET A 45 -0.91 -4.48 1.44
C MET A 45 -0.02 -5.39 2.28
N ARG A 46 -0.28 -6.68 2.18
CA ARG A 46 0.46 -7.66 2.95
C ARG A 46 1.83 -7.88 2.35
N LEU A 47 2.84 -7.98 3.24
CA LEU A 47 4.21 -8.25 2.81
C LEU A 47 4.46 -9.75 2.91
N HIS A 48 4.59 -10.39 1.74
CA HIS A 48 4.80 -11.83 1.68
C HIS A 48 6.23 -12.19 2.00
N LYS A 49 6.40 -13.20 2.85
CA LYS A 49 7.73 -13.69 3.20
C LYS A 49 8.64 -12.56 3.69
N PHE A 50 8.08 -11.69 4.52
CA PHE A 50 8.80 -10.54 5.02
C PHE A 50 9.88 -10.97 6.00
N LYS A 51 11.08 -10.46 5.79
CA LYS A 51 12.23 -10.69 6.66
C LYS A 51 13.03 -9.42 6.75
N LYS A 52 13.73 -9.24 7.88
CA LYS A 52 14.61 -8.08 8.02
C LYS A 52 15.69 -8.03 6.95
N GLU A 53 16.17 -9.21 6.55
CA GLU A 53 17.26 -9.31 5.58
C GLU A 53 16.80 -9.12 4.14
N LYS A 54 15.50 -9.14 3.90
CA LYS A 54 15.00 -9.02 2.54
C LYS A 54 15.30 -7.63 2.00
N ASN A 55 15.74 -7.59 0.76
CA ASN A 55 16.14 -6.34 0.11
C ASN A 55 14.94 -5.42 -0.05
N ASN A 56 15.12 -4.15 0.35
CA ASN A 56 14.04 -3.17 0.24
C ASN A 56 13.57 -2.99 -1.19
N ALA A 57 14.50 -2.99 -2.15
CA ALA A 57 14.12 -2.80 -3.54
C ALA A 57 13.21 -3.92 -4.04
N GLU A 58 13.47 -5.15 -3.59
CA GLU A 58 12.61 -6.27 -3.96
C GLU A 58 11.22 -6.14 -3.34
N ILE A 59 11.17 -5.72 -2.08
CA ILE A 59 9.89 -5.54 -1.41
C ILE A 59 9.07 -4.47 -2.12
N ILE A 60 9.71 -3.37 -2.48
CA ILE A 60 9.03 -2.27 -3.14
C ILE A 60 8.55 -2.67 -4.53
N LYS A 61 9.39 -3.39 -5.27
CA LYS A 61 9.00 -3.86 -6.59
C LYS A 61 7.75 -4.74 -6.50
N GLU A 62 7.73 -5.62 -5.52
CA GLU A 62 6.59 -6.51 -5.32
C GLU A 62 5.34 -5.71 -4.96
N LEU A 63 5.49 -4.71 -4.10
CA LEU A 63 4.36 -3.88 -3.72
C LEU A 63 3.76 -3.16 -4.92
N TYR A 64 4.60 -2.55 -5.75
CA TYR A 64 4.09 -1.87 -6.94
C TYR A 64 3.43 -2.85 -7.90
N GLU A 65 3.99 -4.04 -8.05
CA GLU A 65 3.43 -5.03 -8.96
C GLU A 65 2.08 -5.56 -8.48
N ARG A 66 1.97 -5.82 -7.19
CA ARG A 66 0.75 -6.43 -6.64
C ARG A 66 -0.36 -5.42 -6.41
N HIS A 67 0.00 -4.15 -6.21
CA HIS A 67 -0.97 -3.14 -5.80
C HIS A 67 -0.95 -1.94 -6.73
N GLN A 68 -0.85 -2.20 -8.03
CA GLN A 68 -0.72 -1.15 -9.05
C GLN A 68 -1.80 -0.10 -8.96
N VAL A 69 -3.02 -0.52 -8.64
CA VAL A 69 -4.15 0.39 -8.58
C VAL A 69 -3.95 1.44 -7.49
N TYR A 70 -3.35 1.04 -6.39
CA TYR A 70 -3.21 1.90 -5.21
C TYR A 70 -1.85 2.57 -5.10
N LEU A 71 -0.83 2.03 -5.77
CA LEU A 71 0.53 2.54 -5.66
C LEU A 71 1.00 3.09 -6.99
N ASP A 72 0.51 4.27 -7.31
CA ASP A 72 0.99 5.00 -8.48
C ASP A 72 2.24 5.78 -8.06
N LYS A 73 3.35 5.55 -8.76
CA LYS A 73 4.61 6.20 -8.40
C LYS A 73 4.52 7.72 -8.41
N LYS A 74 3.57 8.26 -9.14
CA LYS A 74 3.35 9.70 -9.16
C LYS A 74 2.68 10.18 -7.89
N LYS A 75 2.00 9.30 -7.18
CA LYS A 75 1.26 9.66 -5.96
C LYS A 75 1.93 9.17 -4.71
N VAL A 76 2.62 8.04 -4.79
CA VAL A 76 3.30 7.44 -3.64
C VAL A 76 4.74 7.13 -4.05
N SER A 77 5.67 7.83 -3.45
CA SER A 77 7.08 7.66 -3.82
C SER A 77 7.67 6.41 -3.21
N SER A 78 8.70 5.88 -3.87
CA SER A 78 9.42 4.73 -3.33
C SER A 78 10.14 5.10 -2.03
N GLU A 79 10.55 6.34 -1.89
CA GLU A 79 11.21 6.79 -0.66
C GLU A 79 10.29 6.69 0.54
N GLN A 80 9.02 7.04 0.35
CA GLN A 80 8.05 6.89 1.42
C GLN A 80 7.85 5.43 1.80
N LEU A 81 7.77 4.56 0.81
CA LEU A 81 7.63 3.14 1.06
C LEU A 81 8.84 2.56 1.75
N ILE A 82 10.04 3.03 1.39
CA ILE A 82 11.26 2.59 2.05
C ILE A 82 11.21 2.92 3.54
N ARG A 83 10.80 4.13 3.88
CA ARG A 83 10.71 4.54 5.28
C ARG A 83 9.75 3.65 6.06
N LEU A 84 8.63 3.30 5.44
CA LEU A 84 7.65 2.43 6.08
C LEU A 84 8.20 1.02 6.26
N ILE A 85 8.86 0.51 5.24
CA ILE A 85 9.47 -0.83 5.30
C ILE A 85 10.54 -0.88 6.39
N GLU A 86 11.37 0.14 6.48
CA GLU A 86 12.41 0.17 7.49
C GLU A 86 11.81 0.23 8.89
N LYS A 87 10.73 0.97 9.05
CA LYS A 87 10.05 1.02 10.33
C LYS A 87 9.49 -0.35 10.71
N LEU A 88 8.93 -1.06 9.72
CA LEU A 88 8.47 -2.44 9.95
C LEU A 88 9.62 -3.33 10.37
N LYS A 89 10.77 -3.21 9.71
CA LYS A 89 11.92 -4.02 10.02
C LYS A 89 12.45 -3.76 11.43
N GLN A 90 12.45 -2.51 11.85
CA GLN A 90 12.89 -2.15 13.18
C GLN A 90 12.06 -2.79 14.28
N ASN A 91 10.80 -3.00 14.01
CA ASN A 91 9.87 -3.53 15.00
C ASN A 91 9.44 -4.96 14.71
N PHE A 92 10.08 -5.60 13.74
CA PHE A 92 9.70 -6.95 13.35
C PHE A 92 10.21 -7.95 14.39
N PRO A 93 9.35 -8.82 14.90
CA PRO A 93 9.78 -9.82 15.87
C PRO A 93 10.70 -10.87 15.23
N HIS A 94 11.58 -11.40 16.03
CA HIS A 94 12.54 -12.39 15.57
C HIS A 94 12.07 -13.81 15.77
#